data_b8e03b01608bb3076f4ab522a57208df
#
_entry.id   b8e03b01608bb3076f4ab522a57208df
#
_cell.length_a   1.000
_cell.length_b   1.000
_cell.length_c   1.000
_cell.angle_alpha   90.00
_cell.angle_beta   90.00
_cell.angle_gamma   90.00
#
_symmetry.space_group_name_H-M   'P 1'
#
loop_
_entity.id
_entity.type
_entity.pdbx_description
1 polymer ?
#
loop_
_entity_poly.entity_id
_entity_poly.type
_entity_poly.pdbx_seq_one_letter_code
_entity_poly.pdbx_strand_id
1 'polypeptide(L)'
;MRPVVRTATGSLLLLAVTACSSTPGTPVPATPESTSATSTARSVPKVNNPLDATKYEQNPCALLSQAQATEVINAVRHRQGQGLVAPLCTWYDDRDNSVGLGLLPGQGGLAGAYTNSESESGYFEVAPDVNGYPAVFAGTTDDRKRGGCQIAVGIKDDETFTASVMLDKSFPGYADPCALAAKTAAAAVTTIKAGA
;
A
#
# COMPACT_ATOMS: atom_id res chain seq x y z
N MET A 1 -45.95 20.96 -15.56
CA MET A 1 -46.29 21.10 -17.00
C MET A 1 -45.88 19.79 -17.67
N ARG A 2 -46.84 19.15 -18.21
CA ARG A 2 -47.05 18.04 -19.16
C ARG A 2 -45.91 17.07 -19.48
N PRO A 3 -46.20 15.76 -19.34
CA PRO A 3 -45.34 14.68 -19.84
C PRO A 3 -45.60 14.44 -21.34
N VAL A 4 -44.56 14.04 -22.05
CA VAL A 4 -44.67 13.53 -23.44
C VAL A 4 -44.35 12.04 -23.42
N VAL A 5 -45.41 11.26 -23.62
CA VAL A 5 -45.38 9.84 -23.98
C VAL A 5 -45.09 9.72 -25.46
N ARG A 6 -44.15 8.90 -25.86
CA ARG A 6 -44.04 8.39 -27.25
C ARG A 6 -43.91 6.88 -27.23
N THR A 7 -44.98 6.27 -27.66
CA THR A 7 -45.13 4.89 -28.11
C THR A 7 -44.62 4.76 -29.57
N ALA A 8 -43.89 3.71 -29.90
CA ALA A 8 -43.76 3.14 -31.25
C ALA A 8 -43.29 1.69 -31.08
N THR A 9 -44.20 0.79 -31.22
CA THR A 9 -44.56 -0.07 -32.35
C THR A 9 -43.44 -1.01 -32.85
N GLY A 10 -43.76 -2.29 -32.69
CA GLY A 10 -43.05 -3.49 -32.97
C GLY A 10 -42.70 -3.74 -34.45
N SER A 11 -41.78 -4.64 -34.62
CA SER A 11 -41.63 -5.43 -35.86
C SER A 11 -41.12 -6.81 -35.50
N LEU A 12 -42.02 -7.72 -35.74
CA LEU A 12 -41.85 -9.17 -35.69
C LEU A 12 -41.16 -9.58 -37.00
N LEU A 13 -39.99 -10.25 -36.94
CA LEU A 13 -39.43 -10.91 -38.13
C LEU A 13 -39.17 -12.38 -37.79
N LEU A 14 -39.78 -13.22 -38.64
CA LEU A 14 -39.81 -14.67 -38.60
C LEU A 14 -38.48 -15.31 -39.08
N LEU A 15 -38.08 -16.32 -38.39
CA LEU A 15 -37.53 -17.63 -38.71
C LEU A 15 -36.93 -17.88 -40.10
N ALA A 16 -35.69 -18.38 -40.11
CA ALA A 16 -35.24 -19.38 -41.06
C ALA A 16 -34.44 -20.44 -40.28
N VAL A 17 -34.99 -21.64 -40.17
CA VAL A 17 -34.35 -22.85 -39.64
C VAL A 17 -33.61 -23.50 -40.80
N THR A 18 -32.29 -23.53 -40.81
CA THR A 18 -31.48 -24.39 -41.66
C THR A 18 -30.93 -25.55 -40.87
N ALA A 19 -31.50 -26.72 -41.07
CA ALA A 19 -30.98 -27.98 -40.63
C ALA A 19 -29.72 -28.35 -41.44
N CYS A 20 -28.58 -28.46 -40.81
CA CYS A 20 -27.38 -29.10 -41.38
C CYS A 20 -27.13 -30.45 -40.72
N SER A 21 -27.01 -31.43 -41.57
CA SER A 21 -26.83 -32.84 -41.33
C SER A 21 -25.64 -33.21 -40.45
N SER A 22 -25.88 -34.08 -39.51
CA SER A 22 -24.89 -34.73 -38.64
C SER A 22 -24.06 -35.76 -39.41
N THR A 23 -22.74 -35.54 -39.47
CA THR A 23 -21.77 -36.61 -39.75
C THR A 23 -21.24 -37.13 -38.42
N PRO A 24 -21.24 -38.44 -38.19
CA PRO A 24 -20.68 -38.99 -36.93
C PRO A 24 -19.15 -38.99 -37.03
N GLY A 25 -18.54 -37.99 -36.43
CA GLY A 25 -17.11 -37.95 -36.13
C GLY A 25 -16.88 -38.50 -34.71
N THR A 26 -16.02 -39.50 -34.61
CA THR A 26 -15.57 -40.09 -33.36
C THR A 26 -15.01 -39.03 -32.43
N PRO A 27 -15.48 -38.86 -31.19
CA PRO A 27 -14.88 -37.92 -30.26
C PRO A 27 -13.52 -38.41 -29.79
N VAL A 28 -12.47 -37.73 -30.22
CA VAL A 28 -11.16 -37.82 -29.58
C VAL A 28 -11.26 -37.09 -28.23
N PRO A 29 -10.90 -37.71 -27.10
CA PRO A 29 -10.86 -37.02 -25.83
C PRO A 29 -9.80 -35.92 -25.91
N ALA A 30 -10.23 -34.64 -25.97
CA ALA A 30 -9.35 -33.54 -25.70
C ALA A 30 -8.97 -33.60 -24.22
N THR A 31 -7.75 -33.97 -23.93
CA THR A 31 -7.14 -33.77 -22.64
C THR A 31 -7.16 -32.27 -22.39
N PRO A 32 -7.81 -31.77 -21.31
CA PRO A 32 -7.66 -30.36 -20.95
C PRO A 32 -6.21 -30.18 -20.48
N GLU A 33 -5.38 -29.57 -21.33
CA GLU A 33 -4.15 -28.95 -20.84
C GLU A 33 -4.58 -27.84 -19.87
N SER A 34 -4.68 -28.23 -18.59
CA SER A 34 -4.78 -27.32 -17.48
C SER A 34 -3.43 -26.60 -17.39
N THR A 35 -3.30 -25.52 -18.15
CA THR A 35 -2.24 -24.54 -17.91
C THR A 35 -2.61 -23.88 -16.59
N SER A 36 -2.28 -24.56 -15.49
CA SER A 36 -2.20 -23.91 -14.17
C SER A 36 -1.11 -22.86 -14.29
N ALA A 37 -1.51 -21.61 -14.59
CA ALA A 37 -0.69 -20.47 -14.27
C ALA A 37 -0.51 -20.54 -12.75
N THR A 38 0.62 -21.10 -12.32
CA THR A 38 1.06 -21.03 -10.93
C THR A 38 1.36 -19.56 -10.65
N SER A 39 0.33 -18.82 -10.27
CA SER A 39 0.51 -17.55 -9.57
C SER A 39 1.31 -17.90 -8.32
N THR A 40 2.61 -17.63 -8.35
CA THR A 40 3.47 -17.73 -7.17
C THR A 40 3.03 -16.59 -6.25
N ALA A 41 1.99 -16.84 -5.46
CA ALA A 41 1.55 -15.91 -4.42
C ALA A 41 2.78 -15.63 -3.55
N ARG A 42 3.24 -14.38 -3.53
CA ARG A 42 4.36 -13.95 -2.71
C ARG A 42 3.99 -14.23 -1.26
N SER A 43 4.80 -15.05 -0.56
CA SER A 43 4.57 -15.35 0.85
C SER A 43 4.81 -14.09 1.68
N VAL A 44 3.82 -13.74 2.50
CA VAL A 44 3.95 -12.65 3.47
C VAL A 44 4.94 -13.06 4.55
N PRO A 45 6.01 -12.30 4.81
CA PRO A 45 6.97 -12.63 5.85
C PRO A 45 6.35 -12.53 7.24
N LYS A 46 6.80 -13.41 8.15
CA LYS A 46 6.38 -13.43 9.55
C LYS A 46 7.23 -12.48 10.40
N VAL A 47 6.63 -11.96 11.46
CA VAL A 47 7.31 -11.12 12.44
C VAL A 47 7.78 -12.00 13.61
N ASN A 48 9.08 -12.29 13.66
CA ASN A 48 9.63 -13.20 14.67
C ASN A 48 9.66 -12.62 16.10
N ASN A 49 9.81 -11.30 16.22
CA ASN A 49 9.91 -10.59 17.51
C ASN A 49 8.89 -9.44 17.54
N PRO A 50 7.62 -9.71 17.84
CA PRO A 50 6.58 -8.68 17.82
C PRO A 50 6.89 -7.51 18.74
N LEU A 51 6.56 -6.27 18.31
CA LEU A 51 6.69 -5.06 19.08
C LEU A 51 5.32 -4.58 19.59
N ASP A 52 5.27 -4.12 20.82
CA ASP A 52 4.10 -3.41 21.33
C ASP A 52 4.19 -1.92 21.01
N ALA A 53 3.35 -1.48 20.09
CA ALA A 53 3.23 -0.08 19.68
C ALA A 53 1.95 0.60 20.19
N THR A 54 1.15 -0.07 21.02
CA THR A 54 -0.18 0.39 21.47
C THR A 54 -0.18 1.81 22.03
N LYS A 55 0.87 2.19 22.80
CA LYS A 55 0.98 3.54 23.38
C LYS A 55 1.13 4.66 22.33
N TYR A 56 1.50 4.33 21.09
CA TYR A 56 1.69 5.28 19.99
C TYR A 56 0.44 5.44 19.12
N GLU A 57 -0.58 4.56 19.23
CA GLU A 57 -1.78 4.61 18.42
C GLU A 57 -2.50 5.96 18.50
N GLN A 58 -2.62 6.50 19.71
CA GLN A 58 -3.25 7.81 19.94
C GLN A 58 -2.25 8.97 19.97
N ASN A 59 -0.96 8.67 20.00
CA ASN A 59 0.12 9.66 20.04
C ASN A 59 1.24 9.31 19.03
N PRO A 60 0.94 9.28 17.73
CA PRO A 60 1.91 8.88 16.70
C PRO A 60 3.12 9.84 16.60
N CYS A 61 3.02 11.06 17.11
CA CYS A 61 4.16 11.98 17.15
C CYS A 61 5.28 11.49 18.09
N ALA A 62 4.97 10.64 19.06
CA ALA A 62 5.97 10.02 19.92
C ALA A 62 6.78 8.89 19.23
N LEU A 63 6.44 8.50 17.99
CA LEU A 63 7.23 7.54 17.19
C LEU A 63 8.59 8.10 16.76
N LEU A 64 8.75 9.42 16.71
CA LEU A 64 10.03 10.09 16.55
C LEU A 64 10.25 11.13 17.64
N SER A 65 11.43 11.15 18.25
CA SER A 65 11.87 12.29 19.03
C SER A 65 12.20 13.48 18.12
N GLN A 66 12.22 14.71 18.68
CA GLN A 66 12.66 15.90 17.93
C GLN A 66 14.07 15.71 17.34
N ALA A 67 14.98 15.09 18.09
CA ALA A 67 16.35 14.85 17.64
C ALA A 67 16.37 13.92 16.40
N GLN A 68 15.61 12.83 16.42
CA GLN A 68 15.48 11.91 15.29
C GLN A 68 14.86 12.60 14.06
N ALA A 69 13.78 13.38 14.25
CA ALA A 69 13.14 14.09 13.17
C ALA A 69 14.07 15.16 12.56
N THR A 70 14.88 15.83 13.40
CA THR A 70 15.92 16.75 12.92
C THR A 70 16.99 16.01 12.12
N GLU A 71 17.43 14.84 12.56
CA GLU A 71 18.42 14.03 11.85
C GLU A 71 17.89 13.50 10.50
N VAL A 72 16.59 13.21 10.41
CA VAL A 72 15.96 12.67 9.20
C VAL A 72 15.76 13.76 8.13
N ILE A 73 15.10 14.88 8.48
CA ILE A 73 14.72 15.91 7.51
C ILE A 73 14.98 17.34 7.98
N ASN A 74 15.78 17.57 9.02
CA ASN A 74 15.92 18.87 9.67
C ASN A 74 14.59 19.46 10.16
N ALA A 75 13.72 18.60 10.71
CA ALA A 75 12.38 18.99 11.11
C ALA A 75 12.37 20.11 12.16
N VAL A 76 11.57 21.14 11.87
CA VAL A 76 11.39 22.34 12.73
C VAL A 76 10.02 22.36 13.41
N ARG A 77 9.06 21.57 12.91
CA ARG A 77 7.71 21.47 13.46
C ARG A 77 7.07 20.14 13.15
N HIS A 78 6.05 19.79 13.91
CA HIS A 78 5.20 18.63 13.61
C HIS A 78 3.73 18.94 13.86
N ARG A 79 2.87 18.10 13.32
CA ARG A 79 1.43 18.16 13.53
C ARG A 79 0.87 16.75 13.57
N GLN A 80 0.08 16.45 14.60
CA GLN A 80 -0.80 15.29 14.59
C GLN A 80 -2.04 15.58 13.76
N GLY A 81 -2.45 14.64 12.95
CA GLY A 81 -3.64 14.69 12.11
C GLY A 81 -4.41 13.38 12.15
N GLN A 82 -5.55 13.36 11.49
CA GLN A 82 -6.33 12.14 11.31
C GLN A 82 -5.98 11.51 9.96
N GLY A 83 -5.50 10.26 9.98
CA GLY A 83 -5.36 9.42 8.80
C GLY A 83 -6.66 8.70 8.44
N LEU A 84 -6.63 7.86 7.42
CA LEU A 84 -7.80 7.08 6.99
C LEU A 84 -8.22 6.02 8.03
N VAL A 85 -7.27 5.44 8.74
CA VAL A 85 -7.49 4.33 9.69
C VAL A 85 -7.27 4.78 11.12
N ALA A 86 -6.19 5.52 11.37
CA ALA A 86 -5.76 5.93 12.70
C ALA A 86 -5.11 7.32 12.65
N PRO A 87 -4.86 7.96 13.80
CA PRO A 87 -4.09 9.20 13.85
C PRO A 87 -2.70 9.02 13.22
N LEU A 88 -2.19 10.08 12.61
CA LEU A 88 -0.84 10.15 12.08
C LEU A 88 -0.12 11.39 12.57
N CYS A 89 1.21 11.37 12.55
CA CYS A 89 2.03 12.54 12.79
C CYS A 89 2.84 12.89 11.55
N THR A 90 2.85 14.17 11.19
CA THR A 90 3.70 14.66 10.10
C THR A 90 4.68 15.68 10.66
N TRP A 91 5.96 15.45 10.41
CA TRP A 91 7.08 16.33 10.71
C TRP A 91 7.49 17.08 9.47
N TYR A 92 7.85 18.34 9.59
CA TYR A 92 8.17 19.23 8.50
C TYR A 92 9.49 19.97 8.76
N ASP A 93 10.28 20.16 7.70
CA ASP A 93 11.38 21.12 7.70
C ASP A 93 10.85 22.56 7.47
N ASP A 94 11.77 23.50 7.25
CA ASP A 94 11.47 24.91 6.99
C ASP A 94 10.93 25.19 5.56
N ARG A 95 11.00 24.20 4.67
CA ARG A 95 10.56 24.25 3.27
C ARG A 95 9.37 23.36 2.96
N ASP A 96 8.69 22.84 3.99
CA ASP A 96 7.56 21.94 3.88
C ASP A 96 7.88 20.53 3.34
N ASN A 97 9.17 20.14 3.25
CA ASN A 97 9.49 18.74 3.12
C ASN A 97 8.96 17.99 4.35
N SER A 98 8.44 16.80 4.15
CA SER A 98 7.75 16.14 5.24
C SER A 98 8.03 14.65 5.36
N VAL A 99 7.98 14.16 6.59
CA VAL A 99 7.86 12.74 6.91
C VAL A 99 6.61 12.50 7.76
N GLY A 100 5.80 11.53 7.36
CA GLY A 100 4.60 11.11 8.06
C GLY A 100 4.77 9.74 8.68
N LEU A 101 4.23 9.55 9.89
CA LEU A 101 4.20 8.25 10.57
C LEU A 101 2.81 7.97 11.12
N GLY A 102 2.35 6.73 10.98
CA GLY A 102 1.08 6.27 11.52
C GLY A 102 1.04 4.78 11.67
N LEU A 103 0.40 4.31 12.72
CA LEU A 103 0.10 2.89 12.93
C LEU A 103 -1.13 2.49 12.12
N LEU A 104 -1.19 1.23 11.70
CA LEU A 104 -2.33 0.66 11.00
C LEU A 104 -2.88 -0.55 11.78
N PRO A 105 -3.51 -0.30 12.92
CA PRO A 105 -4.08 -1.38 13.73
C PRO A 105 -5.23 -2.07 13.00
N GLY A 106 -5.31 -3.40 13.13
CA GLY A 106 -6.43 -4.17 12.58
C GLY A 106 -6.51 -4.24 11.04
N GLN A 107 -5.44 -3.87 10.33
CA GLN A 107 -5.39 -3.92 8.86
C GLN A 107 -4.72 -5.20 8.31
N GLY A 108 -4.55 -6.22 9.16
CA GLY A 108 -3.98 -7.52 8.75
C GLY A 108 -2.47 -7.50 8.48
N GLY A 109 -1.75 -6.54 9.06
CA GLY A 109 -0.30 -6.46 8.94
C GLY A 109 0.17 -6.23 7.51
N LEU A 110 1.33 -6.79 7.15
CA LEU A 110 1.86 -6.70 5.79
C LEU A 110 0.99 -7.43 4.76
N ALA A 111 0.14 -8.37 5.16
CA ALA A 111 -0.73 -9.11 4.25
C ALA A 111 -1.61 -8.16 3.41
N GLY A 112 -2.07 -7.05 4.00
CA GLY A 112 -2.82 -6.02 3.29
C GLY A 112 -2.02 -5.39 2.13
N ALA A 113 -0.75 -5.07 2.35
CA ALA A 113 0.12 -4.53 1.31
C ALA A 113 0.40 -5.56 0.21
N TYR A 114 0.61 -6.83 0.57
CA TYR A 114 0.81 -7.92 -0.40
C TYR A 114 -0.44 -8.19 -1.25
N THR A 115 -1.62 -8.14 -0.65
CA THR A 115 -2.90 -8.31 -1.36
C THR A 115 -3.16 -7.16 -2.35
N ASN A 116 -2.78 -5.93 -1.98
CA ASN A 116 -2.97 -4.74 -2.80
C ASN A 116 -1.79 -4.48 -3.77
N SER A 117 -0.82 -5.42 -3.87
CA SER A 117 0.40 -5.27 -4.68
C SER A 117 0.15 -5.15 -6.19
N GLU A 118 -1.03 -5.52 -6.67
CA GLU A 118 -1.42 -5.53 -8.08
C GLU A 118 -2.22 -4.28 -8.50
N SER A 119 -2.26 -3.24 -7.66
CA SER A 119 -2.95 -1.98 -8.01
C SER A 119 -2.29 -1.28 -9.20
N GLU A 120 -3.04 -0.99 -10.26
CA GLU A 120 -2.53 -0.40 -11.50
C GLU A 120 -1.89 1.00 -11.32
N SER A 121 -2.37 1.77 -10.34
CA SER A 121 -1.88 3.14 -10.08
C SER A 121 -0.84 3.22 -8.98
N GLY A 122 -0.66 2.14 -8.24
CA GLY A 122 0.23 2.05 -7.09
C GLY A 122 1.60 1.47 -7.41
N TYR A 123 2.33 1.18 -6.35
CA TYR A 123 3.58 0.44 -6.43
C TYR A 123 3.70 -0.51 -5.25
N PHE A 124 4.46 -1.58 -5.47
CA PHE A 124 4.82 -2.56 -4.45
C PHE A 124 6.23 -3.09 -4.72
N GLU A 125 7.07 -3.06 -3.70
CA GLU A 125 8.43 -3.59 -3.75
C GLU A 125 8.81 -4.11 -2.36
N VAL A 126 9.35 -5.33 -2.28
CA VAL A 126 9.85 -5.85 -1.01
C VAL A 126 11.09 -5.07 -0.62
N ALA A 127 11.04 -4.42 0.54
CA ALA A 127 12.17 -3.66 1.07
C ALA A 127 13.13 -4.56 1.86
N PRO A 128 14.38 -4.17 2.06
CA PRO A 128 15.23 -4.75 3.09
C PRO A 128 14.59 -4.61 4.46
N ASP A 129 14.87 -5.55 5.36
CA ASP A 129 14.39 -5.49 6.75
C ASP A 129 14.81 -4.18 7.42
N VAL A 130 13.85 -3.56 8.11
CA VAL A 130 14.08 -2.33 8.89
C VAL A 130 14.38 -2.72 10.33
N ASN A 131 15.66 -2.66 10.72
CA ASN A 131 16.14 -3.05 12.07
C ASN A 131 15.67 -4.45 12.50
N GLY A 132 15.57 -5.41 11.54
CA GLY A 132 15.16 -6.79 11.76
C GLY A 132 13.65 -7.02 11.65
N TYR A 133 12.90 -6.07 11.09
CA TYR A 133 11.46 -6.19 10.82
C TYR A 133 11.18 -6.17 9.33
N PRO A 134 10.34 -7.09 8.85
CA PRO A 134 10.01 -7.16 7.42
C PRO A 134 9.30 -5.89 6.97
N ALA A 135 9.63 -5.43 5.78
CA ALA A 135 9.10 -4.19 5.24
C ALA A 135 8.81 -4.27 3.74
N VAL A 136 7.94 -3.38 3.27
CA VAL A 136 7.64 -3.20 1.85
C VAL A 136 7.53 -1.71 1.53
N PHE A 137 8.05 -1.31 0.38
CA PHE A 137 7.68 -0.03 -0.22
C PHE A 137 6.36 -0.24 -0.96
N ALA A 138 5.32 0.48 -0.56
CA ALA A 138 4.00 0.36 -1.16
C ALA A 138 3.20 1.65 -1.03
N GLY A 139 2.40 1.94 -2.04
CA GLY A 139 1.51 3.09 -2.05
C GLY A 139 0.43 2.94 -3.11
N THR A 140 -0.68 3.63 -2.93
CA THR A 140 -1.82 3.65 -3.88
C THR A 140 -1.54 4.50 -5.12
N THR A 141 -0.51 5.34 -5.07
CA THR A 141 -0.02 6.17 -6.19
C THR A 141 1.49 6.11 -6.20
N ASP A 142 2.10 5.95 -7.37
CA ASP A 142 3.56 5.97 -7.48
C ASP A 142 4.09 7.41 -7.62
N ASP A 143 4.44 7.99 -6.46
CA ASP A 143 5.02 9.32 -6.35
C ASP A 143 6.55 9.33 -6.26
N ARG A 144 7.23 8.20 -6.42
CA ARG A 144 8.69 8.10 -6.23
C ARG A 144 9.47 9.04 -7.12
N LYS A 145 9.02 9.26 -8.36
CA LYS A 145 9.62 10.24 -9.28
C LYS A 145 9.28 11.70 -8.93
N ARG A 146 8.39 11.92 -7.97
CA ARG A 146 7.95 13.25 -7.50
C ARG A 146 8.36 13.53 -6.06
N GLY A 147 9.33 12.77 -5.55
CA GLY A 147 9.87 12.95 -4.19
C GLY A 147 9.03 12.28 -3.10
N GLY A 148 8.02 11.48 -3.45
CA GLY A 148 7.18 10.76 -2.51
C GLY A 148 7.55 9.29 -2.41
N CYS A 149 7.59 8.72 -1.21
CA CYS A 149 7.71 7.28 -0.99
C CYS A 149 7.08 6.90 0.34
N GLN A 150 6.50 5.71 0.40
CA GLN A 150 5.99 5.13 1.63
C GLN A 150 6.58 3.74 1.83
N ILE A 151 6.92 3.44 3.07
CA ILE A 151 7.32 2.11 3.54
C ILE A 151 6.32 1.65 4.62
N ALA A 152 5.89 0.40 4.54
CA ALA A 152 5.16 -0.27 5.61
C ALA A 152 6.09 -1.28 6.28
N VAL A 153 6.13 -1.27 7.60
CA VAL A 153 6.95 -2.16 8.43
C VAL A 153 6.05 -3.04 9.27
N GLY A 154 6.17 -4.36 9.15
CA GLY A 154 5.44 -5.32 9.99
C GLY A 154 6.04 -5.36 11.38
N ILE A 155 5.27 -4.99 12.41
CA ILE A 155 5.68 -5.03 13.82
C ILE A 155 5.01 -6.17 14.57
N LYS A 156 3.90 -6.68 14.06
CA LYS A 156 3.26 -7.97 14.38
C LYS A 156 2.77 -8.61 13.10
N ASP A 157 2.33 -9.86 13.13
CA ASP A 157 1.77 -10.52 11.96
C ASP A 157 0.51 -9.82 11.40
N ASP A 158 -0.23 -9.12 12.27
CA ASP A 158 -1.48 -8.43 11.99
C ASP A 158 -1.39 -6.90 12.13
N GLU A 159 -0.21 -6.35 12.45
CA GLU A 159 -0.02 -4.92 12.67
C GLU A 159 1.22 -4.38 11.96
N THR A 160 1.03 -3.24 11.29
CA THR A 160 2.10 -2.46 10.67
C THR A 160 2.07 -1.02 11.15
N PHE A 161 3.20 -0.33 10.97
CA PHE A 161 3.19 1.12 10.85
C PHE A 161 3.71 1.54 9.47
N THR A 162 3.36 2.73 9.06
CA THR A 162 3.87 3.34 7.82
C THR A 162 4.76 4.53 8.14
N ALA A 163 5.82 4.69 7.34
CA ALA A 163 6.57 5.93 7.24
C ALA A 163 6.50 6.42 5.80
N SER A 164 6.09 7.66 5.61
CA SER A 164 5.97 8.29 4.30
C SER A 164 6.81 9.55 4.23
N VAL A 165 7.30 9.88 3.04
CA VAL A 165 8.01 11.13 2.79
C VAL A 165 7.41 11.83 1.60
N MET A 166 7.49 13.17 1.61
CA MET A 166 7.18 14.03 0.48
C MET A 166 8.21 15.15 0.43
N LEU A 167 9.00 15.18 -0.63
CA LEU A 167 10.17 16.02 -0.77
C LEU A 167 10.02 16.95 -1.96
N ASP A 168 10.44 18.21 -1.79
CA ASP A 168 10.65 19.14 -2.89
C ASP A 168 11.91 18.80 -3.70
N LYS A 169 11.94 19.18 -4.97
CA LYS A 169 13.07 18.93 -5.88
C LYS A 169 14.41 19.46 -5.39
N SER A 170 14.39 20.46 -4.54
CA SER A 170 15.61 21.05 -3.95
C SER A 170 16.15 20.25 -2.76
N PHE A 171 15.39 19.29 -2.23
CA PHE A 171 15.84 18.46 -1.11
C PHE A 171 16.89 17.43 -1.58
N PRO A 172 18.03 17.27 -0.87
CA PRO A 172 19.11 16.37 -1.29
C PRO A 172 18.69 14.91 -1.52
N GLY A 173 17.67 14.44 -0.80
CA GLY A 173 17.10 13.08 -0.91
C GLY A 173 15.99 12.92 -1.96
N TYR A 174 15.66 13.96 -2.74
CA TYR A 174 14.56 13.92 -3.71
C TYR A 174 14.66 12.80 -4.75
N ALA A 175 15.88 12.48 -5.20
CA ALA A 175 16.12 11.45 -6.20
C ALA A 175 15.90 10.02 -5.67
N ASP A 176 15.97 9.83 -4.35
CA ASP A 176 15.74 8.54 -3.69
C ASP A 176 14.91 8.76 -2.41
N PRO A 177 13.62 9.07 -2.55
CA PRO A 177 12.75 9.31 -1.40
C PRO A 177 12.53 8.04 -0.57
N CYS A 178 12.68 6.85 -1.17
CA CYS A 178 12.49 5.59 -0.47
C CYS A 178 13.59 5.32 0.55
N ALA A 179 14.84 5.72 0.27
CA ALA A 179 15.91 5.65 1.26
C ALA A 179 15.59 6.49 2.51
N LEU A 180 15.00 7.68 2.33
CA LEU A 180 14.60 8.53 3.44
C LEU A 180 13.40 7.95 4.20
N ALA A 181 12.42 7.37 3.51
CA ALA A 181 11.31 6.66 4.15
C ALA A 181 11.82 5.48 5.01
N ALA A 182 12.78 4.70 4.50
CA ALA A 182 13.40 3.61 5.25
C ALA A 182 14.21 4.12 6.47
N LYS A 183 14.96 5.22 6.33
CA LYS A 183 15.66 5.87 7.47
C LYS A 183 14.67 6.33 8.54
N THR A 184 13.56 6.93 8.13
CA THR A 184 12.48 7.36 9.04
C THR A 184 11.88 6.16 9.78
N ALA A 185 11.59 5.08 9.06
CA ALA A 185 11.06 3.86 9.63
C ALA A 185 12.03 3.21 10.63
N ALA A 186 13.34 3.20 10.32
CA ALA A 186 14.37 2.68 11.23
C ALA A 186 14.45 3.47 12.54
N ALA A 187 14.32 4.80 12.49
CA ALA A 187 14.26 5.63 13.68
C ALA A 187 13.02 5.32 14.53
N ALA A 188 11.85 5.13 13.90
CA ALA A 188 10.62 4.75 14.59
C ALA A 188 10.72 3.36 15.24
N VAL A 189 11.27 2.34 14.55
CA VAL A 189 11.51 1.02 15.13
C VAL A 189 12.40 1.13 16.37
N THR A 190 13.46 1.95 16.30
CA THR A 190 14.34 2.18 17.44
C THR A 190 13.59 2.76 18.64
N THR A 191 12.69 3.73 18.37
CA THR A 191 11.84 4.33 19.41
C THR A 191 10.89 3.31 20.04
N ILE A 192 10.22 2.49 19.22
CA ILE A 192 9.29 1.47 19.72
C ILE A 192 10.04 0.46 20.59
N LYS A 193 11.20 -0.04 20.12
CA LYS A 193 12.05 -0.97 20.89
C LYS A 193 12.50 -0.42 22.22
N ALA A 194 12.86 0.86 22.29
CA ALA A 194 13.31 1.51 23.52
C ALA A 194 12.18 1.71 24.54
N GLY A 195 10.95 1.64 24.09
CA GLY A 195 9.78 1.85 24.91
C GLY A 195 8.92 0.61 25.14
N ALA A 196 9.34 -0.54 24.61
CA ALA A 196 8.65 -1.82 24.79
C ALA A 196 9.02 -2.45 26.14
#